data_96d92ced979761900d3fbaa086bbecd1
#
_entry.id   96d92ced979761900d3fbaa086bbecd1
#
_cell.length_a   1.000
_cell.length_b   1.000
_cell.length_c   1.000
_cell.angle_alpha   90.00
_cell.angle_beta   90.00
_cell.angle_gamma   90.00
#
_symmetry.space_group_name_H-M   'P 1'
#
loop_
_entity.id
_entity.type
_entity.pdbx_description
1 polymer ?
#
loop_
_entity_poly.entity_id
_entity_poly.type
_entity_poly.pdbx_seq_one_letter_code
_entity_poly.pdbx_strand_id
1 'polypeptide(L)'
;MDYSQFLYMREELSLIAVLLLLFLADLFMSLDAHKNGGKARLNTMLPVILMAIHTAINLIPGTAADAFGGMYHYVPMHTVVKSILNVGTLIVFLMAHEWMKREDTSFKQGEFYVLTLSTLFGMYLMISAGHFLMFFIGLETASIPMAALIAFDKYRHNSAEAGAKYILTALFSSALLLFGLSMIYGSAGTLYFDDLPAHIDGNPLQIMAFIFFFTGMAFKLSLVPFHLWTADVYEGAPSAVTAYLSVISKGSAAFVLLAVLIKVFAPMINDWQEVLYWVTIASITIANIFAVRQQNLKRLMAFSSISQAGYIMLGVIGGTAQGMTALVYYVLVYAAANLGVFAVITIVALRSQKFTLEDYAGLYKTNPKIALLMTLSLFSLAGIPPFAGFFSKFFIFMAAFDAGFHLLVFIALVNTVISLYYYLLIVKAMYITPSDNPIPTFRSDRCTKWGLALCTLGIIGLGIASIVYQSIDKLSFGI
;
A
#
# COMPACT_ATOMS: atom_id res chain seq x y z
N MET A 1 -15.44 31.34 11.38
CA MET A 1 -14.91 29.97 11.25
C MET A 1 -14.57 29.47 12.63
N ASP A 2 -15.07 28.34 13.01
CA ASP A 2 -14.69 27.70 14.27
C ASP A 2 -13.39 26.93 14.09
N TYR A 3 -12.28 27.51 14.56
CA TYR A 3 -10.96 26.90 14.45
C TYR A 3 -10.79 25.64 15.30
N SER A 4 -11.73 25.35 16.22
CA SER A 4 -11.71 24.13 17.03
C SER A 4 -11.85 22.86 16.17
N GLN A 5 -12.49 22.96 14.98
CA GLN A 5 -12.64 21.85 14.06
C GLN A 5 -11.31 21.27 13.56
N PHE A 6 -10.25 22.09 13.50
CA PHE A 6 -8.91 21.61 13.14
C PHE A 6 -8.31 20.66 14.19
N LEU A 7 -8.78 20.67 15.43
CA LEU A 7 -8.32 19.75 16.46
C LEU A 7 -8.70 18.29 16.15
N TYR A 8 -9.79 18.08 15.41
CA TYR A 8 -10.19 16.75 14.95
C TYR A 8 -9.27 16.19 13.87
N MET A 9 -8.54 17.06 13.13
CA MET A 9 -7.55 16.71 12.12
C MET A 9 -6.13 16.58 12.70
N ARG A 10 -5.99 16.13 13.94
CA ARG A 10 -4.69 16.01 14.63
C ARG A 10 -3.65 15.24 13.81
N GLU A 11 -4.07 14.15 13.16
CA GLU A 11 -3.21 13.26 12.38
C GLU A 11 -2.72 13.95 11.11
N GLU A 12 -3.60 14.64 10.40
CA GLU A 12 -3.29 15.43 9.21
C GLU A 12 -2.39 16.60 9.55
N LEU A 13 -2.71 17.37 10.59
CA LEU A 13 -1.93 18.54 11.00
C LEU A 13 -0.53 18.17 11.45
N SER A 14 -0.39 17.08 12.22
CA SER A 14 0.94 16.62 12.65
C SER A 14 1.78 16.13 11.45
N LEU A 15 1.15 15.51 10.43
CA LEU A 15 1.84 15.11 9.19
C LEU A 15 2.26 16.33 8.36
N ILE A 16 1.39 17.35 8.24
CA ILE A 16 1.73 18.62 7.59
C ILE A 16 2.89 19.29 8.31
N ALA A 17 2.90 19.29 9.64
CA ALA A 17 4.01 19.87 10.41
C ALA A 17 5.34 19.14 10.11
N VAL A 18 5.35 17.81 10.05
CA VAL A 18 6.53 17.03 9.66
C VAL A 18 6.98 17.37 8.24
N LEU A 19 6.03 17.45 7.29
CA LEU A 19 6.31 17.79 5.89
C LEU A 19 6.93 19.19 5.78
N LEU A 20 6.37 20.19 6.46
CA LEU A 20 6.89 21.54 6.47
C LEU A 20 8.28 21.64 7.11
N LEU A 21 8.51 20.93 8.23
CA LEU A 21 9.82 20.88 8.88
C LEU A 21 10.88 20.29 7.96
N LEU A 22 10.55 19.21 7.24
CA LEU A 22 11.49 18.59 6.30
C LEU A 22 11.73 19.47 5.09
N PHE A 23 10.70 20.11 4.55
CA PHE A 23 10.83 21.07 3.42
C PHE A 23 11.73 22.26 3.80
N LEU A 24 11.50 22.86 4.97
CA LEU A 24 12.32 23.98 5.44
C LEU A 24 13.76 23.54 5.74
N ALA A 25 13.95 22.36 6.37
CA ALA A 25 15.30 21.84 6.62
C ALA A 25 16.07 21.63 5.31
N ASP A 26 15.44 21.06 4.29
CA ASP A 26 16.07 20.87 2.98
C ASP A 26 16.39 22.19 2.29
N LEU A 27 15.47 23.16 2.33
CA LEU A 27 15.66 24.49 1.76
C LEU A 27 16.86 25.23 2.40
N PHE A 28 16.93 25.26 3.73
CA PHE A 28 18.03 25.94 4.44
C PHE A 28 19.38 25.27 4.19
N MET A 29 19.43 23.93 4.18
CA MET A 29 20.65 23.19 3.90
C MET A 29 21.09 23.37 2.44
N SER A 30 20.17 23.46 1.50
CA SER A 30 20.45 23.77 0.10
C SER A 30 21.04 25.17 -0.07
N LEU A 31 20.51 26.16 0.62
CA LEU A 31 21.02 27.54 0.62
C LEU A 31 22.44 27.62 1.19
N ASP A 32 22.72 26.94 2.31
CA ASP A 32 24.05 26.89 2.91
C ASP A 32 25.08 26.20 2.01
N ALA A 33 24.68 25.12 1.37
CA ALA A 33 25.54 24.43 0.42
C ALA A 33 25.88 25.28 -0.79
N HIS A 34 24.93 26.07 -1.32
CA HIS A 34 25.15 26.97 -2.41
C HIS A 34 26.15 28.09 -2.04
N LYS A 35 26.05 28.63 -0.82
CA LYS A 35 26.99 29.66 -0.33
C LYS A 35 28.41 29.13 -0.12
N ASN A 36 28.55 27.87 0.31
CA ASN A 36 29.83 27.28 0.69
C ASN A 36 30.46 26.39 -0.40
N GLY A 37 29.88 26.33 -1.60
CA GLY A 37 30.37 25.52 -2.73
C GLY A 37 30.27 24.00 -2.49
N GLY A 38 29.48 23.58 -1.50
CA GLY A 38 29.27 22.18 -1.13
C GLY A 38 27.98 21.61 -1.73
N LYS A 39 27.81 20.28 -1.64
CA LYS A 39 26.53 19.61 -1.97
C LYS A 39 25.65 19.61 -0.72
N ALA A 40 24.42 20.13 -0.85
CA ALA A 40 23.40 20.02 0.19
C ALA A 40 23.12 18.54 0.49
N ARG A 41 23.08 18.18 1.76
CA ARG A 41 22.71 16.82 2.21
C ARG A 41 21.87 16.93 3.46
N LEU A 42 20.59 16.58 3.34
CA LEU A 42 19.73 16.42 4.50
C LEU A 42 20.29 15.32 5.41
N ASN A 43 20.20 15.52 6.73
CA ASN A 43 20.51 14.42 7.64
C ASN A 43 19.47 13.30 7.46
N THR A 44 19.88 12.16 6.90
CA THR A 44 19.01 11.02 6.58
C THR A 44 18.30 10.41 7.80
N MET A 45 18.72 10.76 9.02
CA MET A 45 18.05 10.38 10.26
C MET A 45 16.88 11.28 10.60
N LEU A 46 16.90 12.55 10.20
CA LEU A 46 15.85 13.51 10.56
C LEU A 46 14.46 13.06 10.09
N PRO A 47 14.24 12.63 8.82
CA PRO A 47 12.94 12.14 8.38
C PRO A 47 12.48 10.90 9.15
N VAL A 48 13.39 9.98 9.49
CA VAL A 48 13.09 8.78 10.26
C VAL A 48 12.61 9.13 11.68
N ILE A 49 13.32 10.05 12.34
CA ILE A 49 12.99 10.49 13.71
C ILE A 49 11.64 11.22 13.71
N LEU A 50 11.43 12.17 12.80
CA LEU A 50 10.18 12.93 12.71
C LEU A 50 8.99 12.02 12.39
N MET A 51 9.17 11.05 11.48
CA MET A 51 8.12 10.07 11.18
C MET A 51 7.84 9.14 12.35
N ALA A 52 8.85 8.74 13.12
CA ALA A 52 8.67 7.93 14.33
C ALA A 52 7.90 8.71 15.42
N ILE A 53 8.23 9.99 15.63
CA ILE A 53 7.51 10.87 16.57
C ILE A 53 6.06 11.05 16.12
N HIS A 54 5.82 11.36 14.83
CA HIS A 54 4.49 11.48 14.26
C HIS A 54 3.66 10.20 14.48
N THR A 55 4.26 9.03 14.22
CA THR A 55 3.60 7.74 14.43
C THR A 55 3.25 7.54 15.90
N ALA A 56 4.18 7.84 16.84
CA ALA A 56 3.96 7.65 18.27
C ALA A 56 2.85 8.55 18.84
N ILE A 57 2.79 9.81 18.40
CA ILE A 57 1.76 10.77 18.83
C ILE A 57 0.36 10.32 18.37
N ASN A 58 0.27 9.68 17.21
CA ASN A 58 -1.00 9.33 16.57
C ASN A 58 -1.41 7.85 16.76
N LEU A 59 -0.81 7.11 17.71
CA LEU A 59 -1.21 5.73 18.00
C LEU A 59 -2.54 5.61 18.75
N ILE A 60 -2.91 6.66 19.51
CA ILE A 60 -4.10 6.63 20.36
C ILE A 60 -5.29 7.19 19.60
N PRO A 61 -6.36 6.39 19.37
CA PRO A 61 -7.56 6.87 18.72
C PRO A 61 -8.24 8.01 19.52
N GLY A 62 -8.81 8.97 18.80
CA GLY A 62 -9.68 10.01 19.36
C GLY A 62 -11.15 9.57 19.44
N THR A 63 -12.02 10.49 19.80
CA THR A 63 -13.47 10.33 19.72
C THR A 63 -13.97 10.61 18.30
N ALA A 64 -15.00 9.88 17.86
CA ALA A 64 -15.62 10.14 16.57
C ALA A 64 -16.12 11.59 16.46
N ALA A 65 -15.90 12.22 15.32
CA ALA A 65 -16.24 13.62 15.09
C ALA A 65 -16.38 13.94 13.60
N ASP A 66 -17.31 14.87 13.30
CA ASP A 66 -17.46 15.47 11.99
C ASP A 66 -16.97 16.91 12.01
N ALA A 67 -16.33 17.34 10.94
CA ALA A 67 -15.82 18.71 10.83
C ALA A 67 -16.07 19.26 9.41
N PHE A 68 -15.96 20.59 9.30
CA PHE A 68 -16.13 21.30 8.04
C PHE A 68 -17.43 20.98 7.32
N GLY A 69 -18.54 20.97 8.11
CA GLY A 69 -19.86 20.72 7.57
C GLY A 69 -20.05 19.28 7.03
N GLY A 70 -19.37 18.28 7.60
CA GLY A 70 -19.46 16.87 7.20
C GLY A 70 -18.50 16.50 6.05
N MET A 71 -17.65 17.43 5.58
CA MET A 71 -16.64 17.07 4.57
C MET A 71 -15.53 16.18 5.13
N TYR A 72 -15.18 16.38 6.41
CA TYR A 72 -14.20 15.56 7.14
C TYR A 72 -14.97 14.72 8.17
N HIS A 73 -14.74 13.43 8.11
CA HIS A 73 -15.32 12.44 9.02
C HIS A 73 -14.21 11.66 9.70
N TYR A 74 -14.25 11.59 11.03
CA TYR A 74 -13.26 10.86 11.81
C TYR A 74 -13.94 9.79 12.68
N VAL A 75 -13.44 8.57 12.55
CA VAL A 75 -13.78 7.46 13.45
C VAL A 75 -12.49 6.79 13.96
N PRO A 76 -12.53 6.14 15.13
CA PRO A 76 -11.34 5.50 15.74
C PRO A 76 -10.62 4.51 14.81
N MET A 77 -11.34 3.83 13.92
CA MET A 77 -10.76 2.93 12.92
C MET A 77 -9.81 3.65 11.96
N HIS A 78 -10.05 4.92 11.62
CA HIS A 78 -9.17 5.73 10.76
C HIS A 78 -7.77 5.84 11.37
N THR A 79 -7.66 6.05 12.69
CA THR A 79 -6.36 6.06 13.38
C THR A 79 -5.62 4.72 13.24
N VAL A 80 -6.32 3.60 13.34
CA VAL A 80 -5.69 2.28 13.17
C VAL A 80 -5.12 2.15 11.75
N VAL A 81 -5.91 2.47 10.73
CA VAL A 81 -5.47 2.39 9.33
C VAL A 81 -4.32 3.35 9.07
N LYS A 82 -4.42 4.61 9.46
CA LYS A 82 -3.35 5.61 9.32
C LYS A 82 -2.08 5.19 10.06
N SER A 83 -2.20 4.58 11.25
CA SER A 83 -1.06 4.05 12.00
C SER A 83 -0.35 2.91 11.28
N ILE A 84 -1.10 2.02 10.61
CA ILE A 84 -0.52 0.98 9.75
C ILE A 84 0.26 1.61 8.60
N LEU A 85 -0.30 2.63 7.94
CA LEU A 85 0.37 3.36 6.86
C LEU A 85 1.63 4.08 7.36
N ASN A 86 1.59 4.65 8.57
CA ASN A 86 2.72 5.33 9.21
C ASN A 86 3.87 4.39 9.51
N VAL A 87 3.58 3.26 10.14
CA VAL A 87 4.60 2.23 10.44
C VAL A 87 5.20 1.70 9.14
N GLY A 88 4.38 1.44 8.11
CA GLY A 88 4.85 1.04 6.80
C GLY A 88 5.75 2.10 6.15
N THR A 89 5.38 3.38 6.20
CA THR A 89 6.18 4.49 5.68
C THR A 89 7.50 4.64 6.44
N LEU A 90 7.48 4.48 7.76
CA LEU A 90 8.70 4.47 8.60
C LEU A 90 9.65 3.34 8.17
N ILE A 91 9.13 2.13 7.94
CA ILE A 91 9.93 1.01 7.43
C ILE A 91 10.53 1.35 6.06
N VAL A 92 9.77 1.96 5.15
CA VAL A 92 10.28 2.41 3.85
C VAL A 92 11.40 3.44 4.01
N PHE A 93 11.28 4.40 4.93
CA PHE A 93 12.34 5.39 5.21
C PHE A 93 13.60 4.72 5.75
N LEU A 94 13.46 3.73 6.63
CA LEU A 94 14.58 2.93 7.12
C LEU A 94 15.28 2.14 6.00
N MET A 95 14.52 1.58 5.05
CA MET A 95 15.05 0.87 3.90
C MET A 95 15.72 1.81 2.88
N ALA A 96 15.16 2.98 2.66
CA ALA A 96 15.65 3.96 1.71
C ALA A 96 16.93 4.68 2.19
N HIS A 97 17.23 4.61 3.49
CA HIS A 97 18.31 5.36 4.12
C HIS A 97 19.69 5.18 3.44
N GLU A 98 20.07 3.97 3.08
CA GLU A 98 21.35 3.71 2.41
C GLU A 98 21.33 4.15 0.94
N TRP A 99 20.19 3.97 0.26
CA TRP A 99 19.99 4.44 -1.11
C TRP A 99 20.09 5.96 -1.19
N MET A 100 19.49 6.69 -0.25
CA MET A 100 19.53 8.15 -0.21
C MET A 100 20.92 8.74 0.11
N LYS A 101 21.88 7.93 0.60
CA LYS A 101 23.27 8.37 0.82
C LYS A 101 24.16 8.28 -0.41
N ARG A 102 23.72 7.64 -1.48
CA ARG A 102 24.51 7.52 -2.70
C ARG A 102 24.72 8.88 -3.36
N GLU A 103 25.80 9.02 -4.10
CA GLU A 103 26.15 10.29 -4.78
C GLU A 103 25.10 10.73 -5.80
N ASP A 104 24.46 9.76 -6.48
CA ASP A 104 23.43 9.99 -7.49
C ASP A 104 22.05 10.38 -6.93
N THR A 105 21.81 10.17 -5.63
CA THR A 105 20.52 10.43 -4.97
C THR A 105 20.61 11.39 -3.79
N SER A 106 21.80 11.58 -3.21
CA SER A 106 21.99 12.36 -1.98
C SER A 106 21.54 13.82 -2.08
N PHE A 107 21.59 14.43 -3.27
CA PHE A 107 21.14 15.80 -3.50
C PHE A 107 19.62 15.95 -3.70
N LYS A 108 18.89 14.83 -3.78
CA LYS A 108 17.43 14.80 -3.93
C LYS A 108 16.72 14.24 -2.68
N GLN A 109 17.40 14.17 -1.55
CA GLN A 109 16.86 13.55 -0.34
C GLN A 109 15.58 14.23 0.13
N GLY A 110 15.57 15.57 0.20
CA GLY A 110 14.40 16.33 0.60
C GLY A 110 13.21 16.09 -0.31
N GLU A 111 13.43 16.08 -1.63
CA GLU A 111 12.39 15.77 -2.62
C GLU A 111 11.75 14.41 -2.37
N PHE A 112 12.55 13.36 -2.11
CA PHE A 112 12.05 12.02 -1.84
C PHE A 112 11.11 11.99 -0.62
N TYR A 113 11.55 12.58 0.50
CA TYR A 113 10.76 12.57 1.74
C TYR A 113 9.51 13.43 1.63
N VAL A 114 9.62 14.64 1.07
CA VAL A 114 8.48 15.54 0.88
C VAL A 114 7.43 14.91 -0.04
N LEU A 115 7.83 14.37 -1.19
CA LEU A 115 6.91 13.69 -2.11
C LEU A 115 6.24 12.49 -1.45
N THR A 116 6.99 11.67 -0.71
CA THR A 116 6.42 10.51 -0.01
C THR A 116 5.39 10.92 1.04
N LEU A 117 5.69 11.94 1.86
CA LEU A 117 4.75 12.44 2.86
C LEU A 117 3.54 13.16 2.23
N SER A 118 3.71 13.81 1.08
CA SER A 118 2.59 14.38 0.33
C SER A 118 1.63 13.30 -0.16
N THR A 119 2.14 12.16 -0.65
CA THR A 119 1.27 11.03 -1.02
C THR A 119 0.56 10.44 0.20
N LEU A 120 1.25 10.31 1.34
CA LEU A 120 0.66 9.83 2.59
C LEU A 120 -0.44 10.78 3.08
N PHE A 121 -0.23 12.08 2.98
CA PHE A 121 -1.25 13.09 3.31
C PHE A 121 -2.50 12.95 2.44
N GLY A 122 -2.33 12.74 1.13
CA GLY A 122 -3.45 12.44 0.23
C GLY A 122 -4.24 11.20 0.65
N MET A 123 -3.55 10.14 1.10
CA MET A 123 -4.21 8.93 1.62
C MET A 123 -4.99 9.21 2.91
N TYR A 124 -4.48 10.07 3.79
CA TYR A 124 -5.20 10.50 4.99
C TYR A 124 -6.50 11.22 4.65
N LEU A 125 -6.45 12.15 3.68
CA LEU A 125 -7.65 12.85 3.21
C LEU A 125 -8.69 11.89 2.64
N MET A 126 -8.27 10.88 1.87
CA MET A 126 -9.18 9.85 1.37
C MET A 126 -9.84 9.04 2.49
N ILE A 127 -9.06 8.63 3.49
CA ILE A 127 -9.53 7.80 4.62
C ILE A 127 -10.56 8.55 5.45
N SER A 128 -10.36 9.85 5.66
CA SER A 128 -11.25 10.71 6.47
C SER A 128 -12.27 11.51 5.65
N ALA A 129 -12.46 11.16 4.38
CA ALA A 129 -13.42 11.87 3.54
C ALA A 129 -14.86 11.54 3.93
N GLY A 130 -15.68 12.57 4.18
CA GLY A 130 -17.14 12.51 4.27
C GLY A 130 -17.83 13.04 3.01
N HIS A 131 -17.07 13.48 2.02
CA HIS A 131 -17.57 14.07 0.77
C HIS A 131 -16.66 13.68 -0.40
N PHE A 132 -17.24 13.40 -1.57
CA PHE A 132 -16.47 12.97 -2.74
C PHE A 132 -15.45 14.01 -3.24
N LEU A 133 -15.66 15.31 -2.99
CA LEU A 133 -14.65 16.32 -3.31
C LEU A 133 -13.37 16.12 -2.51
N MET A 134 -13.50 15.92 -1.18
CA MET A 134 -12.33 15.66 -0.31
C MET A 134 -11.66 14.34 -0.69
N PHE A 135 -12.45 13.30 -0.96
CA PHE A 135 -11.96 12.03 -1.46
C PHE A 135 -11.13 12.20 -2.74
N PHE A 136 -11.65 12.95 -3.73
CA PHE A 136 -10.96 13.15 -5.01
C PHE A 136 -9.67 13.99 -4.86
N ILE A 137 -9.69 15.05 -4.07
CA ILE A 137 -8.49 15.82 -3.75
C ILE A 137 -7.44 14.92 -3.08
N GLY A 138 -7.84 14.07 -2.14
CA GLY A 138 -6.97 13.09 -1.51
C GLY A 138 -6.37 12.10 -2.51
N LEU A 139 -7.20 11.58 -3.43
CA LEU A 139 -6.79 10.65 -4.48
C LEU A 139 -5.70 11.24 -5.38
N GLU A 140 -5.89 12.48 -5.85
CA GLU A 140 -4.93 13.18 -6.72
C GLU A 140 -3.66 13.56 -5.95
N THR A 141 -3.78 14.04 -4.72
CA THR A 141 -2.63 14.32 -3.85
C THR A 141 -1.81 13.05 -3.55
N ALA A 142 -2.44 11.89 -3.49
CA ALA A 142 -1.75 10.61 -3.35
C ALA A 142 -1.16 10.07 -4.65
N SER A 143 -1.64 10.52 -5.83
CA SER A 143 -1.29 9.93 -7.13
C SER A 143 -0.24 10.72 -7.88
N ILE A 144 -0.35 12.06 -7.94
CA ILE A 144 0.55 12.90 -8.71
C ILE A 144 1.99 12.88 -8.16
N PRO A 145 2.24 13.08 -6.86
CA PRO A 145 3.60 12.96 -6.32
C PRO A 145 4.16 11.54 -6.44
N MET A 146 3.30 10.51 -6.43
CA MET A 146 3.72 9.12 -6.64
C MET A 146 4.33 8.90 -8.03
N ALA A 147 3.81 9.55 -9.06
CA ALA A 147 4.39 9.48 -10.41
C ALA A 147 5.83 10.02 -10.42
N ALA A 148 6.07 11.13 -9.72
CA ALA A 148 7.41 11.70 -9.57
C ALA A 148 8.35 10.76 -8.79
N LEU A 149 7.86 10.10 -7.75
CA LEU A 149 8.62 9.09 -7.00
C LEU A 149 8.98 7.87 -7.87
N ILE A 150 8.07 7.39 -8.71
CA ILE A 150 8.31 6.28 -9.63
C ILE A 150 9.40 6.65 -10.64
N ALA A 151 9.38 7.88 -11.16
CA ALA A 151 10.38 8.42 -12.08
C ALA A 151 11.61 9.00 -11.37
N PHE A 152 11.84 8.73 -10.08
CA PHE A 152 12.85 9.41 -9.26
C PHE A 152 14.27 9.27 -9.82
N ASP A 153 14.60 8.11 -10.37
CA ASP A 153 15.86 7.87 -11.08
C ASP A 153 15.73 8.25 -12.57
N LYS A 154 15.30 9.48 -12.86
CA LYS A 154 14.92 9.97 -14.20
C LYS A 154 15.92 9.76 -15.31
N TYR A 155 17.20 9.60 -14.99
CA TYR A 155 18.27 9.32 -15.96
C TYR A 155 18.35 7.84 -16.34
N ARG A 156 17.65 6.95 -15.63
CA ARG A 156 17.49 5.56 -16.00
C ARG A 156 16.23 5.41 -16.86
N HIS A 157 16.40 4.93 -18.09
CA HIS A 157 15.31 4.79 -19.05
C HIS A 157 14.10 4.05 -18.46
N ASN A 158 14.32 2.94 -17.76
CA ASN A 158 13.25 2.14 -17.15
C ASN A 158 12.46 2.91 -16.09
N SER A 159 13.11 3.78 -15.31
CA SER A 159 12.41 4.59 -14.28
C SER A 159 11.58 5.70 -14.93
N ALA A 160 12.12 6.36 -15.96
CA ALA A 160 11.39 7.39 -16.71
C ALA A 160 10.16 6.78 -17.43
N GLU A 161 10.33 5.62 -18.08
CA GLU A 161 9.24 4.90 -18.73
C GLU A 161 8.16 4.47 -17.73
N ALA A 162 8.56 3.91 -16.58
CA ALA A 162 7.65 3.52 -15.51
C ALA A 162 6.82 4.70 -15.00
N GLY A 163 7.46 5.87 -14.79
CA GLY A 163 6.76 7.09 -14.38
C GLY A 163 5.78 7.58 -15.43
N ALA A 164 6.16 7.57 -16.70
CA ALA A 164 5.28 7.94 -17.81
C ALA A 164 4.07 7.01 -17.93
N LYS A 165 4.28 5.68 -17.87
CA LYS A 165 3.19 4.69 -17.87
C LYS A 165 2.24 4.89 -16.69
N TYR A 166 2.79 5.12 -15.50
CA TYR A 166 1.96 5.33 -14.32
C TYR A 166 1.12 6.59 -14.43
N ILE A 167 1.72 7.76 -14.74
CA ILE A 167 0.97 9.03 -14.74
C ILE A 167 -0.12 9.05 -15.81
N LEU A 168 0.17 8.55 -17.02
CA LEU A 168 -0.81 8.53 -18.11
C LEU A 168 -2.02 7.63 -17.76
N THR A 169 -1.76 6.44 -17.24
CA THR A 169 -2.84 5.52 -16.86
C THR A 169 -3.58 5.98 -15.60
N ALA A 170 -2.89 6.61 -14.65
CA ALA A 170 -3.50 7.19 -13.46
C ALA A 170 -4.44 8.34 -13.81
N LEU A 171 -4.01 9.30 -14.65
CA LEU A 171 -4.83 10.44 -15.07
C LEU A 171 -6.08 9.97 -15.84
N PHE A 172 -5.92 8.98 -16.73
CA PHE A 172 -7.06 8.40 -17.44
C PHE A 172 -8.06 7.75 -16.48
N SER A 173 -7.55 7.00 -15.52
CA SER A 173 -8.37 6.33 -14.49
C SER A 173 -9.09 7.34 -13.58
N SER A 174 -8.40 8.40 -13.15
CA SER A 174 -8.98 9.50 -12.37
C SER A 174 -10.06 10.25 -13.14
N ALA A 175 -9.87 10.46 -14.45
CA ALA A 175 -10.87 11.10 -15.31
C ALA A 175 -12.16 10.27 -15.40
N LEU A 176 -12.04 8.94 -15.54
CA LEU A 176 -13.19 8.03 -15.53
C LEU A 176 -13.90 8.06 -14.16
N LEU A 177 -13.16 8.01 -13.07
CA LEU A 177 -13.71 8.12 -11.72
C LEU A 177 -14.47 9.44 -11.53
N LEU A 178 -13.88 10.56 -11.91
CA LEU A 178 -14.50 11.88 -11.81
C LEU A 178 -15.77 11.97 -12.67
N PHE A 179 -15.76 11.36 -13.85
CA PHE A 179 -16.95 11.26 -14.71
C PHE A 179 -18.05 10.47 -14.00
N GLY A 180 -17.75 9.34 -13.34
CA GLY A 180 -18.67 8.59 -12.51
C GLY A 180 -19.27 9.45 -11.38
N LEU A 181 -18.41 10.21 -10.67
CA LEU A 181 -18.87 11.13 -9.62
C LEU A 181 -19.81 12.23 -10.15
N SER A 182 -19.52 12.75 -11.35
CA SER A 182 -20.40 13.71 -12.02
C SER A 182 -21.79 13.13 -12.33
N MET A 183 -21.86 11.86 -12.75
CA MET A 183 -23.12 11.16 -12.98
C MET A 183 -23.89 10.93 -11.67
N ILE A 184 -23.19 10.57 -10.57
CA ILE A 184 -23.82 10.46 -9.24
C ILE A 184 -24.41 11.80 -8.82
N TYR A 185 -23.63 12.89 -8.94
CA TYR A 185 -24.12 14.22 -8.62
C TYR A 185 -25.33 14.63 -9.47
N GLY A 186 -25.30 14.31 -10.77
CA GLY A 186 -26.41 14.58 -11.68
C GLY A 186 -27.71 13.85 -11.31
N SER A 187 -27.62 12.67 -10.69
CA SER A 187 -28.78 11.88 -10.28
C SER A 187 -29.23 12.18 -8.85
N ALA A 188 -28.29 12.43 -7.91
CA ALA A 188 -28.58 12.57 -6.50
C ALA A 188 -28.61 14.03 -6.00
N GLY A 189 -27.97 14.96 -6.72
CA GLY A 189 -27.89 16.39 -6.32
C GLY A 189 -26.95 16.67 -5.15
N THR A 190 -26.29 15.67 -4.60
CA THR A 190 -25.37 15.76 -3.46
C THR A 190 -24.13 14.90 -3.68
N LEU A 191 -23.02 15.19 -2.96
CA LEU A 191 -21.80 14.39 -2.93
C LEU A 191 -21.38 14.06 -1.50
N TYR A 192 -22.19 14.37 -0.50
CA TYR A 192 -21.98 13.96 0.89
C TYR A 192 -22.28 12.47 1.06
N PHE A 193 -21.40 11.76 1.75
CA PHE A 193 -21.52 10.31 1.93
C PHE A 193 -22.74 9.92 2.73
N ASP A 194 -23.15 10.73 3.71
CA ASP A 194 -24.30 10.44 4.55
C ASP A 194 -25.64 10.72 3.84
N ASP A 195 -25.67 11.62 2.86
CA ASP A 195 -26.90 11.96 2.10
C ASP A 195 -27.15 11.00 0.93
N LEU A 196 -26.08 10.53 0.30
CA LEU A 196 -26.15 9.74 -0.94
C LEU A 196 -27.00 8.47 -0.86
N PRO A 197 -26.95 7.67 0.23
CA PRO A 197 -27.76 6.44 0.30
C PRO A 197 -29.27 6.66 0.15
N ALA A 198 -29.75 7.81 0.58
CA ALA A 198 -31.17 8.18 0.44
C ALA A 198 -31.61 8.51 -1.01
N HIS A 199 -30.62 8.75 -1.91
CA HIS A 199 -30.83 9.14 -3.30
C HIS A 199 -30.37 8.08 -4.31
N ILE A 200 -29.83 6.98 -3.83
CA ILE A 200 -29.37 5.85 -4.65
C ILE A 200 -30.45 4.77 -4.65
N ASP A 201 -31.03 4.51 -5.81
CA ASP A 201 -32.07 3.52 -6.05
C ASP A 201 -31.64 2.38 -7.01
N GLY A 202 -30.39 2.42 -7.51
CA GLY A 202 -29.86 1.42 -8.43
C GLY A 202 -30.35 1.57 -9.87
N ASN A 203 -30.74 2.77 -10.28
CA ASN A 203 -31.13 3.01 -11.67
C ASN A 203 -29.91 2.86 -12.62
N PRO A 204 -30.13 2.63 -13.94
CA PRO A 204 -29.04 2.37 -14.89
C PRO A 204 -27.97 3.46 -14.95
N LEU A 205 -28.32 4.74 -14.69
CA LEU A 205 -27.37 5.83 -14.63
C LEU A 205 -26.43 5.70 -13.42
N GLN A 206 -26.96 5.32 -12.27
CA GLN A 206 -26.20 5.12 -11.04
C GLN A 206 -25.32 3.86 -11.09
N ILE A 207 -25.80 2.78 -11.74
CA ILE A 207 -25.00 1.59 -12.01
C ILE A 207 -23.79 1.95 -12.90
N MET A 208 -24.03 2.71 -13.97
CA MET A 208 -22.95 3.18 -14.83
C MET A 208 -21.98 4.09 -14.09
N ALA A 209 -22.48 5.01 -13.28
CA ALA A 209 -21.68 5.89 -12.42
C ALA A 209 -20.79 5.09 -11.45
N PHE A 210 -21.34 4.05 -10.84
CA PHE A 210 -20.61 3.14 -9.98
C PHE A 210 -19.49 2.43 -10.76
N ILE A 211 -19.73 1.91 -11.97
CA ILE A 211 -18.72 1.24 -12.79
C ILE A 211 -17.57 2.19 -13.10
N PHE A 212 -17.85 3.45 -13.44
CA PHE A 212 -16.82 4.45 -13.69
C PHE A 212 -16.03 4.81 -12.41
N PHE A 213 -16.70 4.99 -11.28
CA PHE A 213 -16.06 5.18 -9.98
C PHE A 213 -15.17 3.99 -9.63
N PHE A 214 -15.71 2.78 -9.73
CA PHE A 214 -14.99 1.55 -9.43
C PHE A 214 -13.77 1.35 -10.32
N THR A 215 -13.84 1.73 -11.60
CA THR A 215 -12.68 1.68 -12.53
C THR A 215 -11.48 2.44 -11.98
N GLY A 216 -11.68 3.64 -11.43
CA GLY A 216 -10.59 4.41 -10.81
C GLY A 216 -10.01 3.75 -9.57
N MET A 217 -10.86 3.20 -8.71
CA MET A 217 -10.43 2.47 -7.52
C MET A 217 -9.75 1.15 -7.88
N ALA A 218 -10.25 0.41 -8.86
CA ALA A 218 -9.66 -0.82 -9.35
C ALA A 218 -8.28 -0.61 -9.97
N PHE A 219 -8.06 0.50 -10.69
CA PHE A 219 -6.73 0.93 -11.13
C PHE A 219 -5.79 1.12 -9.94
N LYS A 220 -6.19 1.87 -8.92
CA LYS A 220 -5.38 2.15 -7.73
C LYS A 220 -4.99 0.87 -6.98
N LEU A 221 -5.90 -0.10 -6.92
CA LEU A 221 -5.70 -1.42 -6.33
C LEU A 221 -4.95 -2.40 -7.27
N SER A 222 -4.81 -2.06 -8.54
CA SER A 222 -4.28 -2.95 -9.58
C SER A 222 -5.13 -4.20 -9.79
N LEU A 223 -6.45 -4.10 -9.71
CA LEU A 223 -7.34 -5.22 -10.00
C LEU A 223 -7.47 -5.46 -11.51
N VAL A 224 -7.68 -6.69 -11.92
CA VAL A 224 -7.93 -7.04 -13.31
C VAL A 224 -9.31 -6.51 -13.74
N PRO A 225 -9.43 -5.83 -14.90
CA PRO A 225 -8.44 -5.67 -15.99
C PRO A 225 -7.51 -4.44 -15.85
N PHE A 226 -7.62 -3.64 -14.81
CA PHE A 226 -6.91 -2.35 -14.65
C PHE A 226 -5.49 -2.49 -14.09
N HIS A 227 -4.88 -3.68 -14.18
CA HIS A 227 -3.60 -4.06 -13.57
C HIS A 227 -2.37 -3.90 -14.48
N LEU A 228 -2.55 -3.62 -15.78
CA LEU A 228 -1.48 -3.73 -16.78
C LEU A 228 -0.26 -2.83 -16.50
N TRP A 229 -0.45 -1.71 -15.84
CA TRP A 229 0.63 -0.79 -15.47
C TRP A 229 1.57 -1.36 -14.38
N THR A 230 1.07 -2.26 -13.54
CA THR A 230 1.70 -2.63 -12.25
C THR A 230 3.04 -3.33 -12.45
N ALA A 231 3.13 -4.29 -13.37
CA ALA A 231 4.34 -5.05 -13.60
C ALA A 231 5.50 -4.17 -14.10
N ASP A 232 5.23 -3.32 -15.07
CA ASP A 232 6.23 -2.42 -15.66
C ASP A 232 6.67 -1.35 -14.67
N VAL A 233 5.72 -0.78 -13.93
CA VAL A 233 6.01 0.25 -12.92
C VAL A 233 6.82 -0.32 -11.75
N TYR A 234 6.48 -1.52 -11.25
CA TYR A 234 7.24 -2.13 -10.16
C TYR A 234 8.67 -2.48 -10.59
N GLU A 235 8.85 -2.94 -11.83
CA GLU A 235 10.17 -3.24 -12.36
C GLU A 235 11.02 -1.99 -12.53
N GLY A 236 10.46 -0.92 -13.11
CA GLY A 236 11.18 0.29 -13.47
C GLY A 236 11.44 1.24 -12.30
N ALA A 237 10.52 1.35 -11.33
CA ALA A 237 10.66 2.25 -10.19
C ALA A 237 11.82 1.86 -9.25
N PRO A 238 12.40 2.79 -8.49
CA PRO A 238 13.33 2.45 -7.41
C PRO A 238 12.70 1.49 -6.39
N SER A 239 13.46 0.49 -5.89
CA SER A 239 12.89 -0.59 -5.06
C SER A 239 12.19 -0.11 -3.80
N ALA A 240 12.68 0.96 -3.15
CA ALA A 240 12.04 1.56 -1.98
C ALA A 240 10.69 2.22 -2.33
N VAL A 241 10.60 2.85 -3.51
CA VAL A 241 9.34 3.41 -4.03
C VAL A 241 8.36 2.31 -4.38
N THR A 242 8.84 1.23 -5.00
CA THR A 242 8.01 0.06 -5.30
C THR A 242 7.43 -0.55 -4.02
N ALA A 243 8.24 -0.67 -2.95
CA ALA A 243 7.80 -1.14 -1.64
C ALA A 243 6.66 -0.27 -1.09
N TYR A 244 6.83 1.05 -1.11
CA TYR A 244 5.82 2.01 -0.66
C TYR A 244 4.52 1.90 -1.48
N LEU A 245 4.62 1.91 -2.81
CA LEU A 245 3.48 1.81 -3.72
C LEU A 245 2.70 0.50 -3.54
N SER A 246 3.41 -0.61 -3.33
CA SER A 246 2.81 -1.96 -3.26
C SER A 246 1.97 -2.20 -2.02
N VAL A 247 2.25 -1.48 -0.93
CA VAL A 247 1.62 -1.70 0.38
C VAL A 247 0.81 -0.50 0.82
N ILE A 248 1.45 0.67 0.94
CA ILE A 248 0.85 1.84 1.57
C ILE A 248 -0.28 2.39 0.72
N SER A 249 -0.02 2.59 -0.58
CA SER A 249 -1.02 3.08 -1.52
C SER A 249 -2.19 2.11 -1.70
N LYS A 250 -1.92 0.80 -1.81
CA LYS A 250 -2.98 -0.20 -1.98
C LYS A 250 -3.78 -0.43 -0.70
N GLY A 251 -3.11 -0.45 0.45
CA GLY A 251 -3.79 -0.63 1.75
C GLY A 251 -4.79 0.49 2.03
N SER A 252 -4.39 1.74 1.79
CA SER A 252 -5.30 2.89 1.93
C SER A 252 -6.48 2.80 0.95
N ALA A 253 -6.22 2.51 -0.32
CA ALA A 253 -7.26 2.40 -1.34
C ALA A 253 -8.26 1.26 -1.05
N ALA A 254 -7.80 0.13 -0.52
CA ALA A 254 -8.67 -0.99 -0.16
C ALA A 254 -9.62 -0.64 0.99
N PHE A 255 -9.11 0.01 2.03
CA PHE A 255 -9.94 0.48 3.14
C PHE A 255 -10.96 1.51 2.67
N VAL A 256 -10.53 2.50 1.89
CA VAL A 256 -11.41 3.56 1.36
C VAL A 256 -12.48 2.99 0.44
N LEU A 257 -12.13 2.02 -0.43
CA LEU A 257 -13.12 1.35 -1.27
C LEU A 257 -14.21 0.69 -0.41
N LEU A 258 -13.82 -0.08 0.61
CA LEU A 258 -14.79 -0.71 1.51
C LEU A 258 -15.68 0.33 2.20
N ALA A 259 -15.08 1.40 2.74
CA ALA A 259 -15.82 2.47 3.42
C ALA A 259 -16.86 3.13 2.50
N VAL A 260 -16.47 3.46 1.27
CA VAL A 260 -17.38 4.07 0.28
C VAL A 260 -18.48 3.09 -0.14
N LEU A 261 -18.17 1.81 -0.33
CA LEU A 261 -19.17 0.79 -0.69
C LEU A 261 -20.23 0.62 0.41
N ILE A 262 -19.81 0.58 1.67
CA ILE A 262 -20.73 0.41 2.81
C ILE A 262 -21.53 1.70 3.08
N LYS A 263 -20.88 2.88 3.00
CA LYS A 263 -21.56 4.16 3.31
C LYS A 263 -22.41 4.66 2.16
N VAL A 264 -21.87 4.69 0.96
CA VAL A 264 -22.51 5.37 -0.18
C VAL A 264 -23.33 4.39 -1.02
N PHE A 265 -22.72 3.26 -1.39
CA PHE A 265 -23.33 2.30 -2.32
C PHE A 265 -24.03 1.13 -1.62
N ALA A 266 -24.36 1.25 -0.33
CA ALA A 266 -25.09 0.22 0.40
C ALA A 266 -26.42 -0.19 -0.28
N PRO A 267 -27.21 0.73 -0.86
CA PRO A 267 -28.45 0.35 -1.56
C PRO A 267 -28.24 -0.51 -2.81
N MET A 268 -27.01 -0.46 -3.40
CA MET A 268 -26.63 -1.22 -4.60
C MET A 268 -25.76 -2.44 -4.27
N ILE A 269 -25.93 -3.04 -3.08
CA ILE A 269 -25.05 -4.12 -2.60
C ILE A 269 -24.97 -5.30 -3.58
N ASN A 270 -26.07 -5.71 -4.17
CA ASN A 270 -26.11 -6.82 -5.12
C ASN A 270 -25.30 -6.52 -6.40
N ASP A 271 -25.41 -5.29 -6.92
CA ASP A 271 -24.73 -4.88 -8.15
C ASP A 271 -23.22 -4.82 -7.96
N TRP A 272 -22.73 -4.18 -6.89
CA TRP A 272 -21.31 -4.09 -6.68
C TRP A 272 -20.68 -5.41 -6.20
N GLN A 273 -21.43 -6.27 -5.50
CA GLN A 273 -20.97 -7.61 -5.15
C GLN A 273 -20.77 -8.47 -6.40
N GLU A 274 -21.63 -8.40 -7.39
CA GLU A 274 -21.44 -9.11 -8.66
C GLU A 274 -20.18 -8.66 -9.39
N VAL A 275 -19.97 -7.36 -9.52
CA VAL A 275 -18.74 -6.80 -10.11
C VAL A 275 -17.50 -7.28 -9.36
N LEU A 276 -17.49 -7.15 -8.03
CA LEU A 276 -16.36 -7.58 -7.20
C LEU A 276 -16.11 -9.08 -7.30
N TYR A 277 -17.14 -9.90 -7.39
CA TYR A 277 -17.03 -11.35 -7.52
C TYR A 277 -16.18 -11.73 -8.73
N TRP A 278 -16.53 -11.24 -9.92
CA TRP A 278 -15.82 -11.54 -11.14
C TRP A 278 -14.43 -10.91 -11.21
N VAL A 279 -14.29 -9.67 -10.76
CA VAL A 279 -12.99 -8.98 -10.70
C VAL A 279 -12.03 -9.66 -9.73
N THR A 280 -12.53 -10.18 -8.61
CA THR A 280 -11.72 -10.92 -7.63
C THR A 280 -11.21 -12.23 -8.23
N ILE A 281 -12.08 -13.04 -8.84
CA ILE A 281 -11.67 -14.29 -9.50
C ILE A 281 -10.63 -14.02 -10.58
N ALA A 282 -10.88 -13.03 -11.44
CA ALA A 282 -9.96 -12.66 -12.50
C ALA A 282 -8.60 -12.21 -11.94
N SER A 283 -8.61 -11.38 -10.88
CA SER A 283 -7.38 -10.82 -10.29
C SER A 283 -6.52 -11.91 -9.66
N ILE A 284 -7.09 -12.78 -8.83
CA ILE A 284 -6.31 -13.84 -8.16
C ILE A 284 -5.81 -14.88 -9.17
N THR A 285 -6.61 -15.22 -10.19
CA THR A 285 -6.28 -16.29 -11.15
C THR A 285 -5.25 -15.82 -12.18
N ILE A 286 -5.53 -14.69 -12.84
CA ILE A 286 -4.65 -14.16 -13.89
C ILE A 286 -3.30 -13.78 -13.31
N ALA A 287 -3.28 -13.08 -12.18
CA ALA A 287 -2.03 -12.67 -11.56
C ALA A 287 -1.16 -13.86 -11.15
N ASN A 288 -1.73 -14.89 -10.57
CA ASN A 288 -0.98 -16.08 -10.17
C ASN A 288 -0.41 -16.86 -11.37
N ILE A 289 -1.17 -16.99 -12.45
CA ILE A 289 -0.68 -17.64 -13.69
C ILE A 289 0.50 -16.87 -14.27
N PHE A 290 0.42 -15.53 -14.33
CA PHE A 290 1.50 -14.71 -14.84
C PHE A 290 2.73 -14.69 -13.92
N ALA A 291 2.52 -14.71 -12.57
CA ALA A 291 3.60 -14.74 -11.58
C ALA A 291 4.52 -15.96 -11.77
N VAL A 292 3.97 -17.13 -12.06
CA VAL A 292 4.74 -18.38 -12.26
C VAL A 292 5.80 -18.27 -13.37
N ARG A 293 5.57 -17.44 -14.38
CA ARG A 293 6.47 -17.27 -15.53
C ARG A 293 7.52 -16.17 -15.36
N GLN A 294 7.45 -15.38 -14.28
CA GLN A 294 8.35 -14.24 -14.11
C GLN A 294 9.72 -14.69 -13.60
N GLN A 295 10.77 -14.13 -14.21
CA GLN A 295 12.16 -14.31 -13.80
C GLN A 295 12.68 -13.12 -13.00
N ASN A 296 12.21 -11.91 -13.27
CA ASN A 296 12.55 -10.71 -12.50
C ASN A 296 11.73 -10.68 -11.22
N LEU A 297 12.41 -10.58 -10.06
CA LEU A 297 11.75 -10.61 -8.74
C LEU A 297 10.81 -9.42 -8.53
N LYS A 298 11.13 -8.24 -9.04
CA LYS A 298 10.23 -7.08 -8.92
C LYS A 298 8.95 -7.27 -9.72
N ARG A 299 9.03 -7.84 -10.94
CA ARG A 299 7.85 -8.21 -11.74
C ARG A 299 7.07 -9.35 -11.09
N LEU A 300 7.75 -10.34 -10.55
CA LEU A 300 7.10 -11.43 -9.82
C LEU A 300 6.31 -10.88 -8.63
N MET A 301 6.93 -9.98 -7.85
CA MET A 301 6.26 -9.32 -6.72
C MET A 301 5.13 -8.38 -7.15
N ALA A 302 5.18 -7.83 -8.38
CA ALA A 302 4.07 -7.07 -8.94
C ALA A 302 2.83 -7.95 -9.16
N PHE A 303 2.99 -9.11 -9.81
CA PHE A 303 1.88 -10.06 -9.98
C PHE A 303 1.42 -10.66 -8.66
N SER A 304 2.35 -10.95 -7.75
CA SER A 304 2.02 -11.29 -6.36
C SER A 304 1.13 -10.21 -5.72
N SER A 305 1.49 -8.93 -5.86
CA SER A 305 0.72 -7.80 -5.30
C SER A 305 -0.68 -7.65 -5.93
N ILE A 306 -0.85 -7.97 -7.22
CA ILE A 306 -2.17 -8.01 -7.87
C ILE A 306 -3.02 -9.14 -7.28
N SER A 307 -2.44 -10.32 -7.10
CA SER A 307 -3.12 -11.45 -6.45
C SER A 307 -3.51 -11.13 -5.00
N GLN A 308 -2.61 -10.48 -4.24
CA GLN A 308 -2.90 -10.07 -2.86
C GLN A 308 -4.02 -9.02 -2.80
N ALA A 309 -4.08 -8.08 -3.76
CA ALA A 309 -5.22 -7.17 -3.87
C ALA A 309 -6.54 -7.91 -4.12
N GLY A 310 -6.52 -8.95 -4.96
CA GLY A 310 -7.66 -9.83 -5.15
C GLY A 310 -8.09 -10.54 -3.86
N TYR A 311 -7.16 -11.04 -3.04
CA TYR A 311 -7.51 -11.60 -1.72
C TYR A 311 -8.10 -10.56 -0.77
N ILE A 312 -7.60 -9.32 -0.79
CA ILE A 312 -8.17 -8.22 0.01
C ILE A 312 -9.63 -7.97 -0.35
N MET A 313 -10.02 -8.14 -1.62
CA MET A 313 -11.42 -7.97 -2.06
C MET A 313 -12.38 -8.99 -1.42
N LEU A 314 -11.89 -10.14 -0.93
CA LEU A 314 -12.71 -11.07 -0.13
C LEU A 314 -13.21 -10.44 1.18
N GLY A 315 -12.43 -9.55 1.78
CA GLY A 315 -12.87 -8.79 2.95
C GLY A 315 -13.86 -7.66 2.60
N VAL A 316 -13.82 -7.19 1.35
CA VAL A 316 -14.71 -6.12 0.87
C VAL A 316 -16.08 -6.66 0.47
N ILE A 317 -16.11 -7.83 -0.22
CA ILE A 317 -17.31 -8.33 -0.91
C ILE A 317 -18.50 -8.58 0.02
N GLY A 318 -18.24 -8.93 1.28
CA GLY A 318 -19.30 -9.16 2.26
C GLY A 318 -20.02 -7.89 2.72
N GLY A 319 -19.39 -6.73 2.62
CA GLY A 319 -19.93 -5.47 3.13
C GLY A 319 -20.21 -5.48 4.65
N THR A 320 -19.42 -6.24 5.42
CA THR A 320 -19.66 -6.48 6.85
C THR A 320 -18.54 -5.92 7.73
N ALA A 321 -18.86 -5.67 9.01
CA ALA A 321 -17.86 -5.29 10.03
C ALA A 321 -16.74 -6.35 10.16
N GLN A 322 -17.08 -7.64 10.09
CA GLN A 322 -16.11 -8.72 10.08
C GLN A 322 -15.17 -8.65 8.87
N GLY A 323 -15.71 -8.33 7.68
CA GLY A 323 -14.91 -8.10 6.47
C GLY A 323 -13.94 -6.94 6.62
N MET A 324 -14.37 -5.86 7.28
CA MET A 324 -13.52 -4.70 7.60
C MET A 324 -12.37 -5.08 8.56
N THR A 325 -12.68 -5.75 9.66
CA THR A 325 -11.67 -6.25 10.59
C THR A 325 -10.63 -7.12 9.88
N ALA A 326 -11.12 -8.08 9.08
CA ALA A 326 -10.27 -8.99 8.33
C ALA A 326 -9.40 -8.26 7.30
N LEU A 327 -9.96 -7.24 6.59
CA LEU A 327 -9.23 -6.40 5.63
C LEU A 327 -8.11 -5.62 6.32
N VAL A 328 -8.42 -4.90 7.40
CA VAL A 328 -7.44 -4.06 8.10
C VAL A 328 -6.31 -4.92 8.68
N TYR A 329 -6.65 -6.05 9.29
CA TYR A 329 -5.67 -7.01 9.77
C TYR A 329 -4.82 -7.59 8.62
N TYR A 330 -5.45 -7.91 7.48
CA TYR A 330 -4.74 -8.39 6.30
C TYR A 330 -3.73 -7.36 5.77
N VAL A 331 -4.13 -6.10 5.66
CA VAL A 331 -3.25 -5.00 5.22
C VAL A 331 -2.06 -4.85 6.17
N LEU A 332 -2.27 -4.93 7.49
CA LEU A 332 -1.20 -4.87 8.49
C LEU A 332 -0.18 -6.00 8.30
N VAL A 333 -0.65 -7.24 8.17
CA VAL A 333 0.22 -8.41 7.99
C VAL A 333 0.91 -8.38 6.63
N TYR A 334 0.19 -7.99 5.58
CA TYR A 334 0.75 -7.82 4.24
C TYR A 334 1.84 -6.74 4.22
N ALA A 335 1.66 -5.64 4.96
CA ALA A 335 2.68 -4.62 5.11
C ALA A 335 3.98 -5.20 5.69
N ALA A 336 3.92 -5.94 6.78
CA ALA A 336 5.10 -6.54 7.39
C ALA A 336 5.81 -7.52 6.44
N ALA A 337 5.06 -8.40 5.77
CA ALA A 337 5.62 -9.42 4.90
C ALA A 337 6.18 -8.85 3.58
N ASN A 338 5.40 -8.01 2.89
CA ASN A 338 5.79 -7.49 1.58
C ASN A 338 6.93 -6.46 1.68
N LEU A 339 6.89 -5.58 2.71
CA LEU A 339 8.02 -4.68 2.98
C LEU A 339 9.28 -5.46 3.34
N GLY A 340 9.18 -6.59 4.04
CA GLY A 340 10.30 -7.49 4.31
C GLY A 340 10.95 -8.04 3.04
N VAL A 341 10.15 -8.49 2.06
CA VAL A 341 10.64 -8.94 0.75
C VAL A 341 11.34 -7.79 0.02
N PHE A 342 10.70 -6.63 -0.09
CA PHE A 342 11.28 -5.48 -0.78
C PHE A 342 12.50 -4.91 -0.07
N ALA A 343 12.61 -5.03 1.28
CA ALA A 343 13.81 -4.66 2.00
C ALA A 343 15.00 -5.51 1.54
N VAL A 344 14.82 -6.81 1.41
CA VAL A 344 15.87 -7.71 0.91
C VAL A 344 16.22 -7.37 -0.55
N ILE A 345 15.21 -7.19 -1.41
CA ILE A 345 15.43 -6.79 -2.82
C ILE A 345 16.21 -5.47 -2.89
N THR A 346 15.85 -4.48 -2.08
CA THR A 346 16.54 -3.17 -2.04
C THR A 346 17.99 -3.30 -1.65
N ILE A 347 18.30 -4.07 -0.60
CA ILE A 347 19.68 -4.28 -0.13
C ILE A 347 20.51 -4.98 -1.20
N VAL A 348 19.99 -6.05 -1.78
CA VAL A 348 20.69 -6.81 -2.84
C VAL A 348 20.91 -5.93 -4.06
N ALA A 349 19.89 -5.18 -4.47
CA ALA A 349 19.98 -4.25 -5.60
C ALA A 349 21.06 -3.17 -5.39
N LEU A 350 21.19 -2.63 -4.18
CA LEU A 350 22.19 -1.62 -3.84
C LEU A 350 23.62 -2.16 -3.91
N ARG A 351 23.82 -3.45 -3.62
CA ARG A 351 25.15 -4.08 -3.55
C ARG A 351 25.58 -4.76 -4.83
N SER A 352 24.67 -5.34 -5.59
CA SER A 352 24.99 -6.18 -6.75
C SER A 352 24.26 -5.84 -8.03
N GLN A 353 23.23 -4.98 -7.96
CA GLN A 353 22.31 -4.68 -9.07
C GLN A 353 21.63 -5.92 -9.68
N LYS A 354 21.47 -6.98 -8.89
CA LYS A 354 20.89 -8.26 -9.28
C LYS A 354 19.40 -8.30 -8.92
N PHE A 355 18.58 -8.76 -9.87
CA PHE A 355 17.12 -8.75 -9.74
C PHE A 355 16.44 -10.04 -10.21
N THR A 356 17.17 -10.95 -10.85
CA THR A 356 16.57 -12.19 -11.38
C THR A 356 16.59 -13.32 -10.36
N LEU A 357 15.68 -14.28 -10.56
CA LEU A 357 15.60 -15.47 -9.71
C LEU A 357 16.95 -16.22 -9.67
N GLU A 358 17.64 -16.33 -10.83
CA GLU A 358 18.95 -16.96 -10.95
C GLU A 358 20.02 -16.21 -10.17
N ASP A 359 19.95 -14.88 -10.12
CA ASP A 359 20.88 -14.05 -9.37
C ASP A 359 20.87 -14.34 -7.86
N TYR A 360 19.73 -14.79 -7.33
CA TYR A 360 19.57 -15.14 -5.92
C TYR A 360 20.02 -16.57 -5.58
N ALA A 361 20.48 -17.35 -6.60
CA ALA A 361 20.97 -18.70 -6.37
C ALA A 361 22.13 -18.70 -5.37
N GLY A 362 22.04 -19.59 -4.38
CA GLY A 362 23.08 -19.74 -3.36
C GLY A 362 23.19 -18.60 -2.35
N LEU A 363 22.25 -17.64 -2.30
CA LEU A 363 22.29 -16.50 -1.36
C LEU A 363 22.46 -16.94 0.10
N TYR A 364 21.91 -18.07 0.51
CA TYR A 364 22.05 -18.61 1.87
C TYR A 364 23.51 -18.87 2.25
N LYS A 365 24.35 -19.33 1.31
CA LYS A 365 25.75 -19.64 1.60
C LYS A 365 26.57 -18.38 1.92
N THR A 366 26.26 -17.25 1.29
CA THR A 366 27.01 -15.99 1.45
C THR A 366 26.37 -15.05 2.46
N ASN A 367 25.02 -14.99 2.49
CA ASN A 367 24.25 -14.06 3.32
C ASN A 367 23.08 -14.77 4.04
N PRO A 368 23.35 -15.72 4.99
CA PRO A 368 22.31 -16.58 5.56
C PRO A 368 21.19 -15.84 6.28
N LYS A 369 21.50 -14.75 6.98
CA LYS A 369 20.49 -13.94 7.69
C LYS A 369 19.51 -13.27 6.74
N ILE A 370 20.02 -12.73 5.63
CA ILE A 370 19.20 -12.07 4.60
C ILE A 370 18.31 -13.10 3.89
N ALA A 371 18.85 -14.27 3.54
CA ALA A 371 18.09 -15.36 2.96
C ALA A 371 16.97 -15.87 3.91
N LEU A 372 17.27 -15.99 5.21
CA LEU A 372 16.27 -16.37 6.22
C LEU A 372 15.14 -15.34 6.31
N LEU A 373 15.45 -14.04 6.39
CA LEU A 373 14.45 -12.98 6.47
C LEU A 373 13.56 -12.94 5.21
N MET A 374 14.15 -13.13 4.03
CA MET A 374 13.41 -13.27 2.77
C MET A 374 12.45 -14.47 2.84
N THR A 375 12.93 -15.60 3.33
CA THR A 375 12.12 -16.83 3.46
C THR A 375 10.95 -16.65 4.41
N LEU A 376 11.15 -16.06 5.59
CA LEU A 376 10.08 -15.77 6.54
C LEU A 376 9.01 -14.86 5.93
N SER A 377 9.44 -13.84 5.21
CA SER A 377 8.53 -12.91 4.51
C SER A 377 7.72 -13.62 3.42
N LEU A 378 8.37 -14.47 2.61
CA LEU A 378 7.71 -15.26 1.56
C LEU A 378 6.76 -16.30 2.14
N PHE A 379 7.11 -16.97 3.25
CA PHE A 379 6.23 -17.92 3.92
C PHE A 379 4.99 -17.24 4.51
N SER A 380 5.15 -16.03 5.04
CA SER A 380 4.00 -15.24 5.47
C SER A 380 3.11 -14.87 4.30
N LEU A 381 3.64 -14.39 3.16
CA LEU A 381 2.84 -14.10 1.95
C LEU A 381 2.14 -15.35 1.39
N ALA A 382 2.79 -16.49 1.44
CA ALA A 382 2.21 -17.77 1.05
C ALA A 382 1.07 -18.21 1.97
N GLY A 383 1.09 -17.81 3.23
CA GLY A 383 0.12 -18.22 4.24
C GLY A 383 0.46 -19.54 4.91
N ILE A 384 1.75 -19.78 5.20
CA ILE A 384 2.22 -20.99 5.90
C ILE A 384 2.14 -20.75 7.42
N PRO A 385 1.50 -21.65 8.20
CA PRO A 385 1.58 -21.61 9.65
C PRO A 385 3.04 -21.76 10.14
N PRO A 386 3.47 -21.15 11.23
CA PRO A 386 2.71 -20.31 12.20
C PRO A 386 2.76 -18.82 11.94
N PHE A 387 3.15 -18.38 10.74
CA PHE A 387 3.32 -16.95 10.42
C PHE A 387 1.99 -16.21 10.28
N ALA A 388 2.02 -14.89 10.52
CA ALA A 388 0.85 -14.03 10.52
C ALA A 388 0.02 -14.09 9.23
N GLY A 389 0.68 -14.32 8.08
CA GLY A 389 0.01 -14.44 6.79
C GLY A 389 -1.00 -15.58 6.69
N PHE A 390 -0.81 -16.67 7.44
CA PHE A 390 -1.80 -17.73 7.54
C PHE A 390 -3.09 -17.22 8.18
N PHE A 391 -2.97 -16.57 9.34
CA PHE A 391 -4.13 -16.06 10.08
C PHE A 391 -4.86 -14.97 9.32
N SER A 392 -4.12 -14.06 8.64
CA SER A 392 -4.74 -13.02 7.83
C SER A 392 -5.56 -13.58 6.67
N LYS A 393 -5.05 -14.60 5.97
CA LYS A 393 -5.80 -15.31 4.93
C LYS A 393 -7.00 -16.05 5.50
N PHE A 394 -6.82 -16.71 6.64
CA PHE A 394 -7.89 -17.44 7.30
C PHE A 394 -9.07 -16.52 7.63
N PHE A 395 -8.82 -15.39 8.29
CA PHE A 395 -9.88 -14.45 8.66
C PHE A 395 -10.58 -13.84 7.46
N ILE A 396 -9.84 -13.48 6.40
CA ILE A 396 -10.47 -12.87 5.22
C ILE A 396 -11.29 -13.88 4.41
N PHE A 397 -10.87 -15.15 4.39
CA PHE A 397 -11.64 -16.23 3.78
C PHE A 397 -12.90 -16.54 4.59
N MET A 398 -12.82 -16.56 5.93
CA MET A 398 -13.97 -16.72 6.79
C MET A 398 -14.99 -15.61 6.60
N ALA A 399 -14.56 -14.35 6.53
CA ALA A 399 -15.46 -13.23 6.29
C ALA A 399 -16.24 -13.35 4.97
N ALA A 400 -15.58 -13.77 3.88
CA ALA A 400 -16.26 -14.02 2.61
C ALA A 400 -17.15 -15.29 2.65
N PHE A 401 -16.73 -16.33 3.37
CA PHE A 401 -17.48 -17.57 3.53
C PHE A 401 -18.79 -17.33 4.30
N ASP A 402 -18.71 -16.62 5.41
CA ASP A 402 -19.85 -16.28 6.25
C ASP A 402 -20.84 -15.33 5.52
N ALA A 403 -20.33 -14.54 4.58
CA ALA A 403 -21.16 -13.74 3.67
C ALA A 403 -21.79 -14.53 2.52
N GLY A 404 -21.58 -15.86 2.42
CA GLY A 404 -22.20 -16.75 1.45
C GLY A 404 -21.41 -16.97 0.15
N PHE A 405 -20.21 -16.42 0.00
CA PHE A 405 -19.38 -16.53 -1.21
C PHE A 405 -18.49 -17.80 -1.23
N HIS A 406 -19.09 -18.97 -0.97
CA HIS A 406 -18.38 -20.25 -0.79
C HIS A 406 -17.52 -20.65 -2.02
N LEU A 407 -18.06 -20.53 -3.23
CA LEU A 407 -17.33 -20.86 -4.47
C LEU A 407 -16.14 -19.93 -4.69
N LEU A 408 -16.31 -18.63 -4.40
CA LEU A 408 -15.24 -17.65 -4.49
C LEU A 408 -14.08 -17.99 -3.52
N VAL A 409 -14.42 -18.36 -2.29
CA VAL A 409 -13.44 -18.82 -1.28
C VAL A 409 -12.72 -20.09 -1.75
N PHE A 410 -13.44 -21.05 -2.33
CA PHE A 410 -12.82 -22.24 -2.89
C PHE A 410 -11.80 -21.91 -4.01
N ILE A 411 -12.18 -21.03 -4.94
CA ILE A 411 -11.27 -20.56 -6.01
C ILE A 411 -10.06 -19.85 -5.40
N ALA A 412 -10.26 -19.05 -4.36
CA ALA A 412 -9.18 -18.35 -3.65
C ALA A 412 -8.22 -19.33 -2.96
N LEU A 413 -8.72 -20.40 -2.35
CA LEU A 413 -7.90 -21.45 -1.76
C LEU A 413 -7.03 -22.15 -2.80
N VAL A 414 -7.60 -22.55 -3.95
CA VAL A 414 -6.82 -23.12 -5.07
C VAL A 414 -5.72 -22.16 -5.53
N ASN A 415 -6.05 -20.89 -5.69
CA ASN A 415 -5.09 -19.85 -6.09
C ASN A 415 -3.99 -19.63 -5.03
N THR A 416 -4.28 -19.86 -3.75
CA THR A 416 -3.26 -19.81 -2.68
C THR A 416 -2.20 -20.91 -2.87
N VAL A 417 -2.60 -22.09 -3.32
CA VAL A 417 -1.65 -23.18 -3.64
C VAL A 417 -0.77 -22.80 -4.82
N ILE A 418 -1.33 -22.16 -5.86
CA ILE A 418 -0.55 -21.67 -7.00
C ILE A 418 0.46 -20.59 -6.52
N SER A 419 0.02 -19.69 -5.64
CA SER A 419 0.92 -18.66 -5.11
C SER A 419 2.06 -19.23 -4.27
N LEU A 420 1.81 -20.27 -3.49
CA LEU A 420 2.84 -20.98 -2.74
C LEU A 420 3.97 -21.48 -3.66
N TYR A 421 3.62 -22.00 -4.83
CA TYR A 421 4.61 -22.54 -5.76
C TYR A 421 5.67 -21.50 -6.16
N TYR A 422 5.27 -20.29 -6.62
CA TYR A 422 6.28 -19.31 -7.06
C TYR A 422 7.06 -18.69 -5.89
N TYR A 423 6.49 -18.61 -4.70
CA TYR A 423 7.27 -18.20 -3.52
C TYR A 423 8.32 -19.26 -3.16
N LEU A 424 7.98 -20.54 -3.25
CA LEU A 424 8.93 -21.64 -3.02
C LEU A 424 10.03 -21.70 -4.07
N LEU A 425 9.78 -21.25 -5.32
CA LEU A 425 10.84 -21.15 -6.33
C LEU A 425 11.94 -20.16 -5.89
N ILE A 426 11.58 -19.04 -5.27
CA ILE A 426 12.56 -18.08 -4.74
C ILE A 426 13.36 -18.73 -3.60
N VAL A 427 12.68 -19.42 -2.69
CA VAL A 427 13.35 -20.13 -1.58
C VAL A 427 14.28 -21.23 -2.10
N LYS A 428 13.83 -22.01 -3.10
CA LYS A 428 14.64 -23.03 -3.76
C LYS A 428 15.90 -22.41 -4.38
N ALA A 429 15.78 -21.27 -5.07
CA ALA A 429 16.94 -20.56 -5.64
C ALA A 429 17.95 -20.19 -4.54
N MET A 430 17.50 -19.59 -3.44
CA MET A 430 18.39 -19.14 -2.36
C MET A 430 19.11 -20.26 -1.63
N TYR A 431 18.49 -21.41 -1.43
CA TYR A 431 19.01 -22.48 -0.56
C TYR A 431 19.58 -23.69 -1.30
N ILE A 432 18.98 -24.06 -2.45
CA ILE A 432 19.26 -25.33 -3.12
C ILE A 432 20.05 -25.14 -4.41
N THR A 433 19.69 -24.14 -5.22
CA THR A 433 20.30 -23.94 -6.53
C THR A 433 21.75 -23.45 -6.36
N PRO A 434 22.75 -24.15 -6.94
CA PRO A 434 24.13 -23.68 -6.93
C PRO A 434 24.28 -22.44 -7.82
N SER A 435 25.27 -21.59 -7.52
CA SER A 435 25.59 -20.41 -8.31
C SER A 435 27.12 -20.34 -8.52
N ASP A 436 27.51 -20.10 -9.77
CA ASP A 436 28.91 -19.85 -10.13
C ASP A 436 29.33 -18.39 -9.83
N ASN A 437 28.34 -17.48 -9.73
CA ASN A 437 28.56 -16.07 -9.39
C ASN A 437 27.62 -15.61 -8.26
N PRO A 438 27.80 -16.13 -7.02
CA PRO A 438 26.94 -15.81 -5.90
C PRO A 438 27.06 -14.33 -5.52
N ILE A 439 26.00 -13.77 -4.93
CA ILE A 439 26.03 -12.44 -4.35
C ILE A 439 27.09 -12.41 -3.24
N PRO A 440 28.08 -11.48 -3.29
CA PRO A 440 29.14 -11.45 -2.28
C PRO A 440 28.59 -11.18 -0.89
N THR A 441 29.33 -11.59 0.14
CA THR A 441 28.96 -11.30 1.53
C THR A 441 29.03 -9.80 1.78
N PHE A 442 27.97 -9.24 2.36
CA PHE A 442 27.90 -7.82 2.70
C PHE A 442 27.28 -7.59 4.09
N ARG A 443 27.49 -6.41 4.63
CA ARG A 443 26.83 -5.94 5.87
C ARG A 443 25.86 -4.83 5.54
N SER A 444 24.62 -4.99 5.99
CA SER A 444 23.61 -3.94 5.92
C SER A 444 23.89 -2.84 6.96
N ASP A 445 23.48 -1.62 6.65
CA ASP A 445 23.53 -0.52 7.59
C ASP A 445 22.58 -0.74 8.79
N ARG A 446 22.70 0.10 9.83
CA ARG A 446 21.90 -0.04 11.06
C ARG A 446 20.42 0.21 10.81
N CYS A 447 20.08 1.20 9.97
CA CYS A 447 18.67 1.56 9.71
C CYS A 447 17.94 0.45 8.98
N THR A 448 18.57 -0.10 7.93
CA THR A 448 17.98 -1.23 7.20
C THR A 448 17.81 -2.46 8.09
N LYS A 449 18.73 -2.71 9.03
CA LYS A 449 18.56 -3.79 10.02
C LYS A 449 17.33 -3.56 10.92
N TRP A 450 17.08 -2.33 11.37
CA TRP A 450 15.88 -2.00 12.13
C TRP A 450 14.61 -2.19 11.31
N GLY A 451 14.61 -1.76 10.03
CA GLY A 451 13.47 -2.01 9.13
C GLY A 451 13.16 -3.51 8.97
N LEU A 452 14.19 -4.32 8.72
CA LEU A 452 14.07 -5.80 8.64
C LEU A 452 13.61 -6.42 9.96
N ALA A 453 14.09 -5.93 11.10
CA ALA A 453 13.69 -6.41 12.42
C ALA A 453 12.20 -6.11 12.67
N LEU A 454 11.72 -4.90 12.34
CA LEU A 454 10.29 -4.54 12.45
C LEU A 454 9.41 -5.44 11.57
N CYS A 455 9.83 -5.70 10.32
CA CYS A 455 9.12 -6.65 9.44
C CYS A 455 9.05 -8.05 10.05
N THR A 456 10.17 -8.56 10.55
CA THR A 456 10.25 -9.90 11.15
C THR A 456 9.40 -10.01 12.41
N LEU A 457 9.48 -9.00 13.28
CA LEU A 457 8.64 -8.93 14.49
C LEU A 457 7.15 -8.87 14.11
N GLY A 458 6.79 -8.13 13.06
CA GLY A 458 5.42 -8.11 12.55
C GLY A 458 4.97 -9.49 12.05
N ILE A 459 5.79 -10.17 11.25
CA ILE A 459 5.45 -11.49 10.69
C ILE A 459 5.23 -12.55 11.78
N ILE A 460 6.06 -12.55 12.82
CA ILE A 460 5.98 -13.54 13.91
C ILE A 460 4.98 -13.07 14.98
N GLY A 461 5.10 -11.83 15.42
CA GLY A 461 4.32 -11.28 16.54
C GLY A 461 2.84 -11.20 16.24
N LEU A 462 2.44 -10.74 15.05
CA LEU A 462 1.03 -10.67 14.66
C LEU A 462 0.41 -12.07 14.49
N GLY A 463 1.20 -13.08 14.16
CA GLY A 463 0.73 -14.47 14.10
C GLY A 463 0.39 -15.08 15.47
N ILE A 464 1.04 -14.60 16.53
CA ILE A 464 0.85 -15.09 17.90
C ILE A 464 -0.11 -14.19 18.68
N ALA A 465 -0.12 -12.90 18.41
CA ALA A 465 -0.87 -11.88 19.16
C ALA A 465 -2.32 -11.73 18.66
N SER A 466 -3.22 -12.64 19.08
CA SER A 466 -4.66 -12.54 18.78
C SER A 466 -5.29 -11.22 19.29
N ILE A 467 -4.69 -10.60 20.28
CA ILE A 467 -5.15 -9.32 20.85
C ILE A 467 -5.20 -8.20 19.81
N VAL A 468 -4.32 -8.22 18.81
CA VAL A 468 -4.30 -7.21 17.73
C VAL A 468 -5.56 -7.31 16.88
N TYR A 469 -5.94 -8.53 16.45
CA TYR A 469 -7.17 -8.77 15.71
C TYR A 469 -8.41 -8.33 16.52
N GLN A 470 -8.48 -8.74 17.78
CA GLN A 470 -9.58 -8.36 18.69
C GLN A 470 -9.66 -6.84 18.92
N SER A 471 -8.52 -6.15 18.94
CA SER A 471 -8.49 -4.69 19.10
C SER A 471 -9.01 -3.97 17.86
N ILE A 472 -8.71 -4.48 16.66
CA ILE A 472 -9.24 -3.97 15.40
C ILE A 472 -10.76 -4.25 15.34
N ASP A 473 -11.18 -5.45 15.72
CA ASP A 473 -12.58 -5.89 15.69
C ASP A 473 -13.49 -4.98 16.53
N LYS A 474 -13.05 -4.60 17.72
CA LYS A 474 -13.79 -3.67 18.59
C LYS A 474 -14.03 -2.30 17.97
N LEU A 475 -13.24 -1.89 17.00
CA LEU A 475 -13.31 -0.59 16.35
C LEU A 475 -14.03 -0.63 15.00
N SER A 476 -14.36 -1.82 14.49
CA SER A 476 -14.97 -2.01 13.16
C SER A 476 -16.45 -1.64 13.10
N PHE A 477 -17.09 -1.40 14.21
CA PHE A 477 -18.51 -1.04 14.29
C PHE A 477 -18.81 0.46 14.16
N GLY A 478 -17.82 1.29 13.86
CA GLY A 478 -17.93 2.75 13.86
C GLY A 478 -17.91 3.43 12.48
N ILE A 479 -18.22 2.69 11.38
CA ILE A 479 -18.24 3.28 10.03
C ILE A 479 -19.63 3.40 9.49
#